data_dd70b26bc2646543e6ec21ec9a7bfe4a
#
_entry.id   dd70b26bc2646543e6ec21ec9a7bfe4a
#
_cell.length_a   1.000
_cell.length_b   1.000
_cell.length_c   1.000
_cell.angle_alpha   90.00
_cell.angle_beta   90.00
_cell.angle_gamma   90.00
#
_symmetry.space_group_name_H-M   'P 1'
#
loop_
_entity.id
_entity.type
_entity.pdbx_description
1 polymer ?
#
loop_
_entity_poly.entity_id
_entity_poly.type
_entity_poly.pdbx_seq_one_letter_code
_entity_poly.pdbx_strand_id
1 'polypeptide(L)'
;RFKKLIKTIKELEKIFCNDRLDVEFCIKKNKLSILQCRPLLGYKKKVNKQKLSLVIDNLVAKFDKTNQKNETLFGNKTVLSNMSDWNPAEMIGKKPSQLASSLYSELITNSVWSQQRFDYGYKDVYPNKLMLNFAGTPYIDLRVDFNSFLPNDLNKKISTKLINFYINKIKKKPEIHDKIEFELINT
;
A
#
# COMPACT_ATOMS: atom_id res chain seq x y z
N ARG A 1 -29.29 -29.64 22.79
CA ARG A 1 -29.54 -28.53 21.83
C ARG A 1 -28.33 -28.36 20.87
N PHE A 2 -27.13 -28.23 21.38
CA PHE A 2 -25.92 -27.99 20.54
C PHE A 2 -25.53 -29.19 19.65
N LYS A 3 -25.75 -30.44 20.08
CA LYS A 3 -25.43 -31.61 19.25
C LYS A 3 -26.19 -31.60 17.90
N LYS A 4 -27.49 -31.16 17.91
CA LYS A 4 -28.27 -31.05 16.68
C LYS A 4 -27.75 -29.95 15.76
N LEU A 5 -27.39 -28.79 16.33
CA LEU A 5 -26.79 -27.67 15.59
C LEU A 5 -25.47 -28.08 14.91
N ILE A 6 -24.58 -28.74 15.68
CA ILE A 6 -23.27 -29.20 15.14
C ILE A 6 -23.47 -30.21 13.99
N LYS A 7 -24.45 -31.13 14.15
CA LYS A 7 -24.76 -32.10 13.08
C LYS A 7 -25.24 -31.37 11.82
N THR A 8 -26.16 -30.41 11.96
CA THR A 8 -26.67 -29.62 10.82
C THR A 8 -25.58 -28.80 10.17
N ILE A 9 -24.69 -28.16 10.94
CA ILE A 9 -23.54 -27.43 10.37
C ILE A 9 -22.65 -28.35 9.54
N LYS A 10 -22.30 -29.54 10.05
CA LYS A 10 -21.52 -30.54 9.30
C LYS A 10 -22.19 -31.02 8.01
N GLU A 11 -23.52 -31.10 8.00
CA GLU A 11 -24.29 -31.41 6.79
C GLU A 11 -24.20 -30.26 5.78
N LEU A 12 -24.32 -29.01 6.25
CA LEU A 12 -24.15 -27.83 5.40
C LEU A 12 -22.70 -27.73 4.82
N GLU A 13 -21.67 -27.98 5.63
CA GLU A 13 -20.28 -28.00 5.16
C GLU A 13 -20.08 -29.01 4.02
N LYS A 14 -20.71 -30.15 4.08
CA LYS A 14 -20.69 -31.19 3.01
C LYS A 14 -21.41 -30.70 1.75
N ILE A 15 -22.61 -30.12 1.91
CA ILE A 15 -23.44 -29.62 0.79
C ILE A 15 -22.72 -28.50 0.06
N PHE A 16 -22.11 -27.57 0.80
CA PHE A 16 -21.37 -26.43 0.23
C PHE A 16 -19.93 -26.78 -0.18
N CYS A 17 -19.45 -28.02 0.09
CA CYS A 17 -18.05 -28.41 -0.08
C CYS A 17 -17.08 -27.38 0.52
N ASN A 18 -17.43 -26.78 1.66
CA ASN A 18 -16.72 -25.71 2.32
C ASN A 18 -16.90 -25.81 3.84
N ASP A 19 -15.80 -25.82 4.57
CA ASP A 19 -15.74 -25.89 6.04
C ASP A 19 -15.84 -24.49 6.72
N ARG A 20 -16.09 -23.45 5.94
CA ARG A 20 -16.12 -22.06 6.37
C ARG A 20 -17.39 -21.38 5.89
N LEU A 21 -18.41 -21.56 6.69
CA LEU A 21 -19.74 -21.04 6.42
C LEU A 21 -20.12 -20.01 7.49
N ASP A 22 -20.74 -18.94 7.06
CA ASP A 22 -21.48 -18.02 7.90
C ASP A 22 -22.94 -18.51 7.91
N VAL A 23 -23.43 -18.91 9.08
CA VAL A 23 -24.74 -19.56 9.22
C VAL A 23 -25.60 -18.80 10.22
N GLU A 24 -26.70 -18.26 9.74
CA GLU A 24 -27.77 -17.71 10.60
C GLU A 24 -28.80 -18.77 10.90
N PHE A 25 -29.15 -18.91 12.15
CA PHE A 25 -30.13 -19.93 12.59
C PHE A 25 -31.04 -19.42 13.71
N CYS A 26 -32.16 -20.07 13.86
CA CYS A 26 -33.13 -19.83 14.94
C CYS A 26 -33.50 -21.15 15.62
N ILE A 27 -33.69 -21.11 16.94
CA ILE A 27 -34.17 -22.24 17.71
C ILE A 27 -35.47 -21.81 18.41
N LYS A 28 -36.61 -22.35 17.96
CA LYS A 28 -37.91 -22.12 18.56
C LYS A 28 -38.55 -23.46 18.97
N LYS A 29 -39.01 -23.58 20.23
CA LYS A 29 -39.63 -24.81 20.76
C LYS A 29 -38.87 -26.10 20.41
N ASN A 30 -37.52 -26.08 20.59
CA ASN A 30 -36.61 -27.20 20.28
C ASN A 30 -36.44 -27.53 18.77
N LYS A 31 -37.04 -26.75 17.87
CA LYS A 31 -36.89 -26.87 16.42
C LYS A 31 -35.81 -25.92 15.96
N LEU A 32 -34.74 -26.46 15.33
CA LEU A 32 -33.68 -25.69 14.68
C LEU A 32 -34.14 -25.36 13.26
N SER A 33 -34.01 -24.10 12.88
CA SER A 33 -34.25 -23.62 11.52
C SER A 33 -33.04 -22.84 11.06
N ILE A 34 -32.53 -23.13 9.88
CA ILE A 34 -31.47 -22.35 9.22
C ILE A 34 -32.16 -21.22 8.46
N LEU A 35 -31.75 -20.00 8.72
CA LEU A 35 -32.29 -18.79 8.11
C LEU A 35 -31.45 -18.37 6.89
N GLN A 36 -30.11 -18.45 7.02
CA GLN A 36 -29.17 -18.14 5.95
C GLN A 36 -27.93 -19.02 6.09
N CYS A 37 -27.36 -19.40 4.94
CA CYS A 37 -26.04 -20.04 4.87
C CYS A 37 -25.31 -19.51 3.66
N ARG A 38 -24.10 -18.99 3.89
CA ARG A 38 -23.25 -18.46 2.83
C ARG A 38 -21.78 -18.77 3.10
N PRO A 39 -20.93 -18.89 2.06
CA PRO A 39 -19.49 -18.99 2.26
C PRO A 39 -18.95 -17.74 2.98
N LEU A 40 -18.10 -17.95 3.98
CA LEU A 40 -17.45 -16.85 4.70
C LEU A 40 -16.49 -16.12 3.75
N LEU A 41 -16.81 -14.87 3.43
CA LEU A 41 -16.00 -14.04 2.53
C LEU A 41 -14.70 -13.61 3.21
N GLY A 42 -13.60 -13.59 2.44
CA GLY A 42 -12.32 -13.09 2.92
C GLY A 42 -11.41 -14.12 3.56
N TYR A 43 -11.83 -15.37 3.71
CA TYR A 43 -10.97 -16.43 4.20
C TYR A 43 -10.07 -16.97 3.07
N LYS A 44 -8.80 -16.61 3.13
CA LYS A 44 -7.80 -17.10 2.14
C LYS A 44 -7.47 -18.57 2.42
N LYS A 45 -7.37 -19.39 1.36
CA LYS A 45 -6.80 -20.74 1.43
C LYS A 45 -5.50 -20.72 2.22
N LYS A 46 -5.21 -21.78 3.00
CA LYS A 46 -3.91 -21.94 3.68
C LYS A 46 -2.79 -21.67 2.68
N VAL A 47 -2.06 -20.58 2.89
CA VAL A 47 -0.93 -20.23 2.02
C VAL A 47 0.18 -21.24 2.29
N ASN A 48 0.74 -21.80 1.24
CA ASN A 48 1.92 -22.63 1.36
C ASN A 48 3.07 -21.79 1.95
N LYS A 49 3.59 -22.19 3.10
CA LYS A 49 4.64 -21.43 3.82
C LYS A 49 5.88 -21.17 2.96
N GLN A 50 6.27 -22.12 2.11
CA GLN A 50 7.40 -21.95 1.19
C GLN A 50 7.13 -20.88 0.13
N LYS A 51 5.92 -20.88 -0.47
CA LYS A 51 5.52 -19.82 -1.41
C LYS A 51 5.46 -18.46 -0.74
N LEU A 52 5.00 -18.41 0.51
CA LEU A 52 4.95 -17.16 1.27
C LEU A 52 6.36 -16.62 1.55
N SER A 53 7.30 -17.48 1.98
CA SER A 53 8.69 -17.09 2.20
C SER A 53 9.29 -16.48 0.93
N LEU A 54 9.17 -17.18 -0.21
CA LEU A 54 9.69 -16.70 -1.49
C LEU A 54 9.12 -15.32 -1.89
N VAL A 55 7.82 -15.10 -1.65
CA VAL A 55 7.20 -13.79 -1.93
C VAL A 55 7.77 -12.72 -1.01
N ILE A 56 7.95 -13.01 0.29
CA ILE A 56 8.54 -12.09 1.25
C ILE A 56 9.98 -11.74 0.85
N ASP A 57 10.80 -12.74 0.52
CA ASP A 57 12.20 -12.55 0.12
C ASP A 57 12.29 -11.63 -1.14
N ASN A 58 11.43 -11.86 -2.12
CA ASN A 58 11.33 -11.00 -3.31
C ASN A 58 10.91 -9.55 -2.98
N LEU A 59 9.98 -9.37 -2.03
CA LEU A 59 9.55 -8.05 -1.60
C LEU A 59 10.65 -7.30 -0.85
N VAL A 60 11.39 -8.01 0.02
CA VAL A 60 12.56 -7.47 0.73
C VAL A 60 13.63 -7.04 -0.26
N ALA A 61 14.01 -7.92 -1.19
CA ALA A 61 15.00 -7.60 -2.22
C ALA A 61 14.59 -6.40 -3.09
N LYS A 62 13.30 -6.30 -3.44
CA LYS A 62 12.76 -5.14 -4.16
C LYS A 62 12.87 -3.86 -3.34
N PHE A 63 12.53 -3.91 -2.05
CA PHE A 63 12.64 -2.76 -1.16
C PHE A 63 14.11 -2.34 -0.97
N ASP A 64 15.01 -3.29 -0.75
CA ASP A 64 16.44 -3.02 -0.58
C ASP A 64 17.03 -2.34 -1.81
N LYS A 65 16.65 -2.79 -3.02
CA LYS A 65 17.03 -2.12 -4.26
C LYS A 65 16.52 -0.67 -4.32
N THR A 66 15.28 -0.45 -3.96
CA THR A 66 14.68 0.90 -3.91
C THR A 66 15.39 1.79 -2.88
N ASN A 67 15.78 1.20 -1.74
CA ASN A 67 16.40 1.91 -0.63
C ASN A 67 17.90 2.15 -0.78
N GLN A 68 18.51 1.74 -1.90
CA GLN A 68 19.91 2.04 -2.20
C GLN A 68 20.12 3.52 -2.53
N LYS A 69 21.38 3.96 -2.42
CA LYS A 69 21.78 5.29 -2.86
C LYS A 69 21.45 5.45 -4.35
N ASN A 70 20.87 6.58 -4.69
CA ASN A 70 20.52 6.94 -6.06
C ASN A 70 21.28 8.20 -6.43
N GLU A 71 21.86 8.24 -7.63
CA GLU A 71 22.69 9.36 -8.09
C GLU A 71 21.87 10.61 -8.45
N THR A 72 20.61 10.41 -8.84
CA THR A 72 19.71 11.49 -9.26
C THR A 72 18.88 12.06 -8.10
N LEU A 73 18.87 11.38 -6.93
CA LEU A 73 18.11 11.78 -5.75
C LEU A 73 19.01 12.11 -4.58
N PHE A 74 18.63 13.13 -3.83
CA PHE A 74 19.23 13.44 -2.54
C PHE A 74 18.64 12.53 -1.44
N GLY A 75 19.38 12.37 -0.36
CA GLY A 75 19.00 11.49 0.73
C GLY A 75 19.50 10.06 0.57
N ASN A 76 19.80 9.42 1.72
CA ASN A 76 20.47 8.14 1.74
C ASN A 76 19.50 6.96 1.70
N LYS A 77 18.30 7.14 2.20
CA LYS A 77 17.28 6.08 2.35
C LYS A 77 15.90 6.63 2.05
N THR A 78 14.95 5.73 1.81
CA THR A 78 13.55 6.08 1.63
C THR A 78 12.64 5.53 2.73
N VAL A 79 11.40 5.99 2.71
CA VAL A 79 10.25 5.43 3.42
C VAL A 79 9.12 5.31 2.40
N LEU A 80 8.32 4.28 2.52
CA LEU A 80 7.15 4.07 1.67
C LEU A 80 5.88 4.44 2.44
N SER A 81 5.01 5.22 1.82
CA SER A 81 3.71 5.62 2.37
C SER A 81 2.60 5.38 1.35
N ASN A 82 1.39 5.15 1.80
CA ASN A 82 0.23 4.98 0.92
C ASN A 82 -0.82 6.11 1.08
N MET A 83 -0.56 7.06 1.98
CA MET A 83 -1.44 8.18 2.30
C MET A 83 -0.74 9.54 2.18
N SER A 84 0.45 9.58 1.59
CA SER A 84 1.17 10.82 1.27
C SER A 84 0.68 11.41 -0.05
N ASP A 85 1.39 12.40 -0.55
CA ASP A 85 1.08 13.10 -1.79
C ASP A 85 0.66 12.16 -2.92
N TRP A 86 -0.33 12.56 -3.74
CA TRP A 86 -0.97 11.71 -4.77
C TRP A 86 -1.57 10.41 -4.22
N ASN A 87 -1.83 10.33 -2.95
CA ASN A 87 -2.50 9.32 -2.14
C ASN A 87 -3.14 8.16 -2.93
N PRO A 88 -2.38 7.14 -3.34
CA PRO A 88 -2.94 6.08 -4.17
C PRO A 88 -4.00 5.24 -3.44
N ALA A 89 -3.95 5.19 -2.10
CA ALA A 89 -4.91 4.44 -1.31
C ALA A 89 -6.34 5.01 -1.41
N GLU A 90 -6.47 6.34 -1.53
CA GLU A 90 -7.76 7.01 -1.73
C GLU A 90 -8.13 7.09 -3.20
N MET A 91 -7.18 7.39 -4.08
CA MET A 91 -7.45 7.61 -5.50
C MET A 91 -7.83 6.31 -6.24
N ILE A 92 -7.14 5.22 -5.98
CA ILE A 92 -7.34 3.94 -6.70
C ILE A 92 -7.60 2.74 -5.77
N GLY A 93 -7.56 2.97 -4.44
CA GLY A 93 -7.76 1.96 -3.42
C GLY A 93 -6.50 1.22 -2.98
N LYS A 94 -6.56 0.62 -1.79
CA LYS A 94 -5.42 -0.12 -1.19
C LYS A 94 -4.98 -1.35 -1.99
N LYS A 95 -5.88 -1.92 -2.78
CA LYS A 95 -5.61 -3.07 -3.68
C LYS A 95 -6.32 -2.83 -5.01
N PRO A 96 -5.81 -1.91 -5.82
CA PRO A 96 -6.42 -1.58 -7.10
C PRO A 96 -6.34 -2.77 -8.07
N SER A 97 -7.24 -2.78 -9.06
CA SER A 97 -7.07 -3.65 -10.22
C SER A 97 -5.77 -3.29 -10.98
N GLN A 98 -5.27 -4.22 -11.77
CA GLN A 98 -4.08 -3.97 -12.59
C GLN A 98 -4.30 -2.78 -13.54
N LEU A 99 -5.49 -2.69 -14.14
CA LEU A 99 -5.85 -1.59 -15.03
C LEU A 99 -5.84 -0.25 -14.29
N ALA A 100 -6.49 -0.15 -13.13
CA ALA A 100 -6.50 1.09 -12.35
C ALA A 100 -5.09 1.51 -11.94
N SER A 101 -4.25 0.55 -11.50
CA SER A 101 -2.86 0.81 -11.13
C SER A 101 -2.02 1.30 -12.32
N SER A 102 -2.17 0.67 -13.50
CA SER A 102 -1.42 1.06 -14.70
C SER A 102 -1.84 2.41 -15.24
N LEU A 103 -3.14 2.70 -15.25
CA LEU A 103 -3.65 4.01 -15.68
C LEU A 103 -3.17 5.12 -14.74
N TYR A 104 -3.27 4.93 -13.43
CA TYR A 104 -2.80 5.91 -12.46
C TYR A 104 -1.29 6.14 -12.56
N SER A 105 -0.51 5.08 -12.81
CA SER A 105 0.91 5.19 -13.06
C SER A 105 1.21 6.02 -14.29
N GLU A 106 0.57 5.72 -15.42
CA GLU A 106 0.84 6.36 -16.70
C GLU A 106 0.37 7.80 -16.74
N LEU A 107 -0.83 8.06 -16.26
CA LEU A 107 -1.43 9.39 -16.30
C LEU A 107 -0.87 10.36 -15.27
N ILE A 108 -0.30 9.86 -14.16
CA ILE A 108 0.13 10.72 -13.05
C ILE A 108 1.54 10.39 -12.59
N THR A 109 1.76 9.19 -11.99
CA THR A 109 2.90 8.96 -11.09
C THR A 109 4.19 8.53 -11.78
N ASN A 110 4.20 8.24 -13.07
CA ASN A 110 5.42 7.93 -13.82
C ASN A 110 6.24 9.19 -14.12
N SER A 111 5.63 10.23 -14.71
CA SER A 111 6.35 11.43 -15.16
C SER A 111 5.55 12.73 -15.09
N VAL A 112 4.23 12.69 -15.28
CA VAL A 112 3.41 13.90 -15.40
C VAL A 112 3.48 14.76 -14.13
N TRP A 113 3.39 14.16 -12.96
CA TRP A 113 3.51 14.85 -11.67
C TRP A 113 4.86 15.55 -11.48
N SER A 114 5.97 14.94 -11.93
CA SER A 114 7.31 15.52 -11.81
C SER A 114 7.52 16.65 -12.80
N GLN A 115 7.02 16.51 -14.02
CA GLN A 115 7.05 17.56 -15.02
C GLN A 115 6.31 18.81 -14.53
N GLN A 116 5.11 18.65 -13.98
CA GLN A 116 4.34 19.76 -13.41
C GLN A 116 5.15 20.51 -12.35
N ARG A 117 5.80 19.79 -11.42
CA ARG A 117 6.62 20.42 -10.37
C ARG A 117 7.85 21.11 -10.93
N PHE A 118 8.50 20.48 -11.90
CA PHE A 118 9.63 21.11 -12.59
C PHE A 118 9.23 22.42 -13.26
N ASP A 119 8.06 22.49 -13.88
CA ASP A 119 7.53 23.71 -14.50
C ASP A 119 7.29 24.85 -13.48
N TYR A 120 7.09 24.50 -12.21
CA TYR A 120 7.01 25.45 -11.08
C TYR A 120 8.36 25.78 -10.43
N GLY A 121 9.48 25.33 -11.01
CA GLY A 121 10.83 25.66 -10.51
C GLY A 121 11.39 24.68 -9.48
N TYR A 122 10.72 23.54 -9.25
CA TYR A 122 11.24 22.49 -8.39
C TYR A 122 12.21 21.56 -9.14
N LYS A 123 12.90 20.72 -8.39
CA LYS A 123 13.88 19.78 -8.93
C LYS A 123 13.22 18.74 -9.84
N ASP A 124 13.80 18.55 -11.04
CA ASP A 124 13.48 17.40 -11.87
C ASP A 124 13.93 16.10 -11.19
N VAL A 125 13.00 15.19 -10.98
CA VAL A 125 13.25 13.88 -10.39
C VAL A 125 13.11 12.73 -11.40
N TYR A 126 12.82 13.03 -12.67
CA TYR A 126 12.81 12.03 -13.73
C TYR A 126 14.19 11.36 -13.85
N PRO A 127 14.28 10.04 -14.08
CA PRO A 127 13.23 9.08 -14.38
C PRO A 127 12.68 8.32 -13.15
N ASN A 128 12.82 8.85 -11.94
CA ASN A 128 12.40 8.16 -10.73
C ASN A 128 10.87 8.17 -10.62
N LYS A 129 10.29 6.99 -10.50
CA LYS A 129 8.84 6.82 -10.36
C LYS A 129 8.41 7.13 -8.93
N LEU A 130 7.35 7.92 -8.79
CA LEU A 130 6.77 8.25 -7.49
C LEU A 130 6.12 7.02 -6.84
N MET A 131 5.34 6.27 -7.60
CA MET A 131 4.56 5.14 -7.09
C MET A 131 5.26 3.81 -7.39
N LEU A 132 5.34 2.99 -6.36
CA LEU A 132 5.86 1.62 -6.39
C LEU A 132 4.79 0.64 -5.93
N ASN A 133 4.75 -0.55 -6.51
CA ASN A 133 3.80 -1.58 -6.12
C ASN A 133 4.50 -2.71 -5.34
N PHE A 134 3.98 -3.03 -4.17
CA PHE A 134 4.43 -4.16 -3.34
C PHE A 134 3.26 -5.10 -3.06
N ALA A 135 3.31 -6.30 -3.61
CA ALA A 135 2.26 -7.33 -3.48
C ALA A 135 0.84 -6.85 -3.86
N GLY A 136 0.74 -6.01 -4.90
CA GLY A 136 -0.53 -5.46 -5.37
C GLY A 136 -1.02 -4.25 -4.58
N THR A 137 -0.23 -3.75 -3.63
CA THR A 137 -0.51 -2.52 -2.88
C THR A 137 0.41 -1.41 -3.39
N PRO A 138 -0.14 -0.27 -3.83
CA PRO A 138 0.64 0.88 -4.26
C PRO A 138 1.17 1.66 -3.05
N TYR A 139 2.41 2.15 -3.17
CA TYR A 139 3.08 3.01 -2.20
C TYR A 139 3.79 4.14 -2.91
N ILE A 140 3.84 5.29 -2.28
CA ILE A 140 4.64 6.45 -2.67
C ILE A 140 6.04 6.31 -2.07
N ASP A 141 7.06 6.50 -2.89
CA ASP A 141 8.45 6.63 -2.45
C ASP A 141 8.68 8.06 -1.93
N LEU A 142 8.71 8.22 -0.61
CA LEU A 142 8.83 9.55 0.02
C LEU A 142 10.17 10.23 -0.26
N ARG A 143 11.22 9.50 -0.60
CA ARG A 143 12.47 10.14 -1.02
C ARG A 143 12.30 10.80 -2.39
N VAL A 144 11.64 10.14 -3.33
CA VAL A 144 11.35 10.70 -4.64
C VAL A 144 10.43 11.91 -4.49
N ASP A 145 9.36 11.76 -3.71
CA ASP A 145 8.40 12.80 -3.42
C ASP A 145 9.08 14.05 -2.82
N PHE A 146 9.81 13.92 -1.74
CA PHE A 146 10.48 15.03 -1.08
C PHE A 146 11.56 15.72 -1.95
N ASN A 147 12.25 14.96 -2.82
CA ASN A 147 13.17 15.55 -3.80
C ASN A 147 12.43 16.47 -4.78
N SER A 148 11.21 16.15 -5.14
CA SER A 148 10.41 16.92 -6.08
C SER A 148 9.88 18.27 -5.54
N PHE A 149 9.99 18.49 -4.24
CA PHE A 149 9.70 19.77 -3.59
C PHE A 149 10.92 20.64 -3.34
N LEU A 150 12.12 20.17 -3.68
CA LEU A 150 13.31 20.99 -3.55
C LEU A 150 13.38 22.03 -4.66
N PRO A 151 13.69 23.30 -4.37
CA PRO A 151 14.05 24.27 -5.40
C PRO A 151 15.18 23.74 -6.28
N ASN A 152 15.07 23.95 -7.60
CA ASN A 152 16.02 23.36 -8.57
C ASN A 152 17.47 23.83 -8.39
N ASP A 153 17.65 25.03 -7.88
CA ASP A 153 18.95 25.69 -7.66
C ASP A 153 19.54 25.45 -6.26
N LEU A 154 18.85 24.67 -5.41
CA LEU A 154 19.28 24.44 -4.03
C LEU A 154 20.61 23.67 -3.95
N ASN A 155 21.51 24.14 -3.08
CA ASN A 155 22.83 23.51 -2.87
C ASN A 155 22.69 22.03 -2.49
N LYS A 156 23.50 21.15 -3.15
CA LYS A 156 23.47 19.69 -2.97
C LYS A 156 23.65 19.23 -1.51
N LYS A 157 24.51 19.91 -0.72
CA LYS A 157 24.73 19.56 0.69
C LYS A 157 23.49 19.88 1.53
N ILE A 158 22.85 21.02 1.27
CA ILE A 158 21.62 21.43 1.94
C ILE A 158 20.49 20.47 1.56
N SER A 159 20.30 20.20 0.27
CA SER A 159 19.30 19.25 -0.24
C SER A 159 19.41 17.89 0.43
N THR A 160 20.62 17.33 0.51
CA THR A 160 20.83 16.02 1.16
C THR A 160 20.49 16.04 2.66
N LYS A 161 20.88 17.12 3.37
CA LYS A 161 20.54 17.27 4.80
C LYS A 161 19.04 17.39 4.99
N LEU A 162 18.36 18.18 4.18
CA LEU A 162 16.92 18.41 4.25
C LEU A 162 16.13 17.12 4.01
N ILE A 163 16.43 16.40 2.93
CA ILE A 163 15.77 15.11 2.65
C ILE A 163 15.98 14.10 3.79
N ASN A 164 17.22 13.95 4.27
CA ASN A 164 17.50 13.05 5.39
C ASN A 164 16.77 13.47 6.66
N PHE A 165 16.64 14.77 6.91
CA PHE A 165 15.88 15.28 8.05
C PHE A 165 14.40 14.87 7.96
N TYR A 166 13.73 15.11 6.84
CA TYR A 166 12.31 14.77 6.67
C TYR A 166 12.06 13.27 6.64
N ILE A 167 12.93 12.48 6.02
CA ILE A 167 12.85 11.01 6.08
C ILE A 167 12.99 10.51 7.52
N ASN A 168 13.90 11.08 8.31
CA ASN A 168 14.04 10.72 9.72
C ASN A 168 12.87 11.21 10.57
N LYS A 169 12.30 12.37 10.26
CA LYS A 169 11.13 12.92 10.95
C LYS A 169 9.93 11.98 10.78
N ILE A 170 9.64 11.54 9.56
CA ILE A 170 8.52 10.65 9.29
C ILE A 170 8.73 9.24 9.88
N LYS A 171 9.97 8.75 9.93
CA LYS A 171 10.27 7.49 10.64
C LYS A 171 9.96 7.54 12.12
N LYS A 172 10.17 8.70 12.76
CA LYS A 172 9.87 8.91 14.18
C LYS A 172 8.40 9.18 14.46
N LYS A 173 7.70 9.79 13.50
CA LYS A 173 6.29 10.18 13.59
C LYS A 173 5.55 9.78 12.31
N PRO A 174 5.22 8.49 12.11
CA PRO A 174 4.57 8.02 10.90
C PRO A 174 3.19 8.65 10.67
N GLU A 175 2.53 9.11 11.69
CA GLU A 175 1.20 9.74 11.66
C GLU A 175 1.14 11.07 10.89
N ILE A 176 2.29 11.68 10.60
CA ILE A 176 2.34 12.95 9.84
C ILE A 176 2.50 12.72 8.32
N HIS A 177 2.41 11.51 7.84
CA HIS A 177 2.70 11.15 6.44
C HIS A 177 1.77 11.84 5.41
N ASP A 178 0.59 12.26 5.84
CA ASP A 178 -0.41 12.97 5.05
C ASP A 178 -0.29 14.51 5.12
N LYS A 179 0.63 15.03 5.93
CA LYS A 179 0.79 16.47 6.20
C LYS A 179 2.21 16.99 6.01
N ILE A 180 3.19 16.10 5.91
CA ILE A 180 4.59 16.48 5.89
C ILE A 180 4.97 17.29 4.63
N GLU A 181 4.24 17.13 3.54
CA GLU A 181 4.40 17.89 2.31
C GLU A 181 4.20 19.41 2.53
N PHE A 182 3.26 19.80 3.39
CA PHE A 182 3.01 21.21 3.70
C PHE A 182 4.17 21.92 4.42
N GLU A 183 5.10 21.14 4.99
CA GLU A 183 6.32 21.69 5.57
C GLU A 183 7.45 21.82 4.54
N LEU A 184 7.34 21.08 3.42
CA LEU A 184 8.34 21.04 2.35
C LEU A 184 8.08 22.11 1.28
N ILE A 185 6.81 22.44 1.06
CA ILE A 185 6.41 23.48 0.12
C ILE A 185 6.96 24.82 0.62
N ASN A 186 7.84 25.40 -0.17
CA ASN A 186 8.34 26.74 0.11
C ASN A 186 7.28 27.75 -0.31
N THR A 187 6.76 28.49 0.66
CA THR A 187 5.78 29.58 0.44
C THR A 187 6.49 30.91 0.27
#